data_552e948d58d29b8552ab3378769bb579
#
_entry.id   552e948d58d29b8552ab3378769bb579
#
_cell.length_a   1.000
_cell.length_b   1.000
_cell.length_c   1.000
_cell.angle_alpha   90.00
_cell.angle_beta   90.00
_cell.angle_gamma   90.00
#
_symmetry.space_group_name_H-M   'P 1'
#
loop_
_entity.id
_entity.type
_entity.pdbx_description
1 polymer ?
#
loop_
_entity_poly.entity_id
_entity_poly.type
_entity_poly.pdbx_seq_one_letter_code
_entity_poly.pdbx_strand_id
1 'polypeptide(L)'
;FEFGSFNFAKESLAILDNLQRAKEAIKADKDFKTNKDLDKFLENINVIERDLISIFEKNRIRKIETREKKFDPNLHQAMTEIEDNNADSGTILQEIQAGYMLGERLLRPALVGVSKKNEVKNKQNQEKKDEK
;
A
#
# COMPACT_ATOMS: atom_id res chain seq x y z
N PHE A 1 -11.63 6.96 26.49
CA PHE A 1 -11.18 5.60 26.17
C PHE A 1 -10.93 5.37 24.68
N GLU A 2 -11.77 5.93 23.83
CA GLU A 2 -11.60 5.80 22.38
C GLU A 2 -10.33 6.48 21.87
N PHE A 3 -9.93 7.60 22.47
CA PHE A 3 -8.75 8.34 22.03
C PHE A 3 -7.44 7.62 22.37
N GLY A 4 -7.37 6.97 23.55
CA GLY A 4 -6.19 6.23 23.95
C GLY A 4 -5.96 5.02 23.06
N SER A 5 -7.01 4.27 22.76
CA SER A 5 -6.94 3.12 21.87
C SER A 5 -6.57 3.52 20.44
N PHE A 6 -7.10 4.64 19.97
CA PHE A 6 -6.80 5.17 18.64
C PHE A 6 -5.33 5.52 18.49
N ASN A 7 -4.79 6.28 19.46
CA ASN A 7 -3.38 6.69 19.43
C ASN A 7 -2.45 5.49 19.53
N PHE A 8 -2.75 4.55 20.41
CA PHE A 8 -1.95 3.34 20.57
C PHE A 8 -1.96 2.52 19.28
N ALA A 9 -3.14 2.35 18.68
CA ALA A 9 -3.28 1.62 17.42
C ALA A 9 -2.47 2.29 16.31
N LYS A 10 -2.57 3.60 16.19
CA LYS A 10 -1.86 4.37 15.18
C LYS A 10 -0.34 4.26 15.34
N GLU A 11 0.15 4.40 16.56
CA GLU A 11 1.57 4.29 16.85
C GLU A 11 2.10 2.87 16.67
N SER A 12 1.28 1.86 17.00
CA SER A 12 1.69 0.47 16.84
C SER A 12 1.85 0.04 15.39
N LEU A 13 1.24 0.77 14.44
CA LEU A 13 1.46 0.51 13.01
C LEU A 13 2.92 0.72 12.60
N ALA A 14 3.66 1.55 13.32
CA ALA A 14 5.08 1.75 13.08
C ALA A 14 5.89 0.45 13.25
N ILE A 15 5.48 -0.41 14.18
CA ILE A 15 6.13 -1.70 14.40
C ILE A 15 5.98 -2.58 13.14
N LEU A 16 4.77 -2.64 12.60
CA LEU A 16 4.50 -3.41 11.38
C LEU A 16 5.26 -2.82 10.18
N ASP A 17 5.28 -1.50 10.04
CA ASP A 17 5.99 -0.83 8.95
C ASP A 17 7.49 -1.12 9.01
N ASN A 18 8.08 -1.05 10.20
CA ASN A 18 9.51 -1.30 10.40
C ASN A 18 9.85 -2.77 10.13
N LEU A 19 8.96 -3.67 10.52
CA LEU A 19 9.14 -5.09 10.26
C LEU A 19 9.11 -5.38 8.75
N GLN A 20 8.17 -4.80 8.02
CA GLN A 20 8.07 -4.94 6.57
C GLN A 20 9.27 -4.33 5.86
N ARG A 21 9.74 -3.18 6.33
CA ARG A 21 10.94 -2.53 5.78
C ARG A 21 12.19 -3.36 5.99
N ALA A 22 12.36 -3.91 7.18
CA ALA A 22 13.50 -4.79 7.49
C ALA A 22 13.49 -6.03 6.58
N LYS A 23 12.33 -6.62 6.39
CA LYS A 23 12.14 -7.78 5.51
C LYS A 23 12.52 -7.46 4.06
N GLU A 24 12.07 -6.31 3.55
CA GLU A 24 12.39 -5.88 2.18
C GLU A 24 13.88 -5.58 2.01
N ALA A 25 14.49 -4.92 2.99
CA ALA A 25 15.92 -4.62 2.97
C ALA A 25 16.76 -5.91 2.92
N ILE A 26 16.38 -6.92 3.68
CA ILE A 26 17.06 -8.22 3.69
C ILE A 26 16.89 -8.92 2.33
N LYS A 27 15.68 -8.89 1.76
CA LYS A 27 15.42 -9.51 0.45
C LYS A 27 16.16 -8.82 -0.68
N ALA A 28 16.40 -7.52 -0.58
CA ALA A 28 17.11 -6.75 -1.59
C ALA A 28 18.62 -6.92 -1.54
N ASP A 29 19.17 -7.43 -0.43
CA ASP A 29 20.60 -7.62 -0.28
C ASP A 29 21.06 -8.85 -1.05
N LYS A 30 21.96 -8.64 -2.00
CA LYS A 30 22.47 -9.70 -2.88
C LYS A 30 23.31 -10.73 -2.14
N ASP A 31 23.98 -10.34 -1.07
CA ASP A 31 24.84 -11.23 -0.29
C ASP A 31 24.04 -12.27 0.47
N PHE A 32 22.76 -11.99 0.72
CA PHE A 32 21.87 -12.88 1.45
C PHE A 32 21.05 -13.82 0.57
N LYS A 33 20.99 -13.59 -0.76
CA LYS A 33 20.13 -14.37 -1.66
C LYS A 33 20.48 -15.85 -1.79
N THR A 34 21.71 -16.23 -1.44
CA THR A 34 22.21 -17.59 -1.58
C THR A 34 22.29 -18.37 -0.28
N ASN A 35 21.87 -17.79 0.84
CA ASN A 35 21.99 -18.39 2.15
C ASN A 35 20.68 -19.04 2.60
N LYS A 36 20.70 -20.37 2.80
CA LYS A 36 19.53 -21.12 3.26
C LYS A 36 19.08 -20.74 4.68
N ASP A 37 20.01 -20.30 5.52
CA ASP A 37 19.67 -19.85 6.86
C ASP A 37 18.86 -18.58 6.86
N LEU A 38 19.00 -17.76 5.82
CA LEU A 38 18.22 -16.58 5.61
C LEU A 38 16.74 -16.91 5.35
N ASP A 39 16.46 -17.95 4.58
CA ASP A 39 15.08 -18.37 4.31
C ASP A 39 14.36 -18.72 5.60
N LYS A 40 15.03 -19.42 6.52
CA LYS A 40 14.47 -19.73 7.83
C LYS A 40 14.24 -18.47 8.67
N PHE A 41 15.17 -17.54 8.60
CA PHE A 41 15.04 -16.26 9.30
C PHE A 41 13.85 -15.47 8.77
N LEU A 42 13.67 -15.41 7.45
CA LEU A 42 12.53 -14.75 6.82
C LEU A 42 11.20 -15.43 7.16
N GLU A 43 11.18 -16.76 7.25
CA GLU A 43 9.99 -17.49 7.69
C GLU A 43 9.58 -17.09 9.11
N ASN A 44 10.56 -16.96 10.01
CA ASN A 44 10.30 -16.52 11.38
C ASN A 44 9.78 -15.09 11.42
N ILE A 45 10.30 -14.21 10.59
CA ILE A 45 9.80 -12.84 10.47
C ILE A 45 8.36 -12.85 9.94
N ASN A 46 8.06 -13.70 8.96
CA ASN A 46 6.71 -13.84 8.43
C ASN A 46 5.71 -14.30 9.49
N VAL A 47 6.13 -15.18 10.40
CA VAL A 47 5.29 -15.62 11.52
C VAL A 47 4.98 -14.45 12.45
N ILE A 48 6.00 -13.66 12.80
CA ILE A 48 5.82 -12.46 13.66
C ILE A 48 4.86 -11.46 12.99
N GLU A 49 5.04 -11.20 11.71
CA GLU A 49 4.17 -10.32 10.94
C GLU A 49 2.72 -10.81 10.95
N ARG A 50 2.53 -12.11 10.71
CA ARG A 50 1.20 -12.73 10.71
C ARG A 50 0.52 -12.63 12.07
N ASP A 51 1.28 -12.87 13.13
CA ASP A 51 0.77 -12.75 14.49
C ASP A 51 0.35 -11.33 14.82
N LEU A 52 1.15 -10.35 14.39
CA LEU A 52 0.86 -8.93 14.61
C LEU A 52 -0.41 -8.52 13.85
N ILE A 53 -0.54 -8.93 12.60
CA ILE A 53 -1.74 -8.68 11.78
C ILE A 53 -2.96 -9.33 12.43
N SER A 54 -2.82 -10.56 12.93
CA SER A 54 -3.90 -11.25 13.62
C SER A 54 -4.36 -10.51 14.88
N ILE A 55 -3.42 -9.97 15.65
CA ILE A 55 -3.72 -9.15 16.82
C ILE A 55 -4.46 -7.88 16.41
N PHE A 56 -4.02 -7.23 15.34
CA PHE A 56 -4.69 -6.06 14.81
C PHE A 56 -6.14 -6.36 14.40
N GLU A 57 -6.35 -7.45 13.68
CA GLU A 57 -7.71 -7.85 13.25
C GLU A 57 -8.63 -8.13 14.43
N LYS A 58 -8.12 -8.78 15.48
CA LYS A 58 -8.88 -9.03 16.72
C LYS A 58 -9.27 -7.73 17.42
N ASN A 59 -8.50 -6.68 17.22
CA ASN A 59 -8.76 -5.35 17.81
C ASN A 59 -9.42 -4.39 16.83
N ARG A 60 -10.02 -4.92 15.76
CA ARG A 60 -10.78 -4.18 14.75
C ARG A 60 -9.93 -3.25 13.91
N ILE A 61 -8.62 -3.51 13.83
CA ILE A 61 -7.70 -2.78 12.97
C ILE A 61 -7.58 -3.56 11.65
N ARG A 62 -8.06 -2.97 10.56
CA ARG A 62 -8.07 -3.62 9.26
C ARG A 62 -7.31 -2.80 8.23
N LYS A 63 -6.60 -3.50 7.37
CA LYS A 63 -5.89 -2.89 6.25
C LYS A 63 -6.88 -2.41 5.20
N ILE A 64 -6.66 -1.21 4.68
CA ILE A 64 -7.43 -0.65 3.58
C ILE A 64 -7.00 -1.34 2.28
N GLU A 65 -7.95 -1.89 1.54
CA GLU A 65 -7.66 -2.51 0.25
C GLU A 65 -7.35 -1.45 -0.80
N THR A 66 -6.26 -1.65 -1.52
CA THR A 66 -5.82 -0.71 -2.56
C THR A 66 -5.69 -1.38 -3.92
N ARG A 67 -5.44 -2.69 -3.93
CA ARG A 67 -5.16 -3.41 -5.17
C ARG A 67 -6.36 -3.40 -6.12
N GLU A 68 -6.15 -2.91 -7.33
CA GLU A 68 -7.16 -2.82 -8.39
C GLU A 68 -8.39 -1.98 -8.01
N LYS A 69 -8.27 -1.13 -7.00
CA LYS A 69 -9.34 -0.23 -6.60
C LYS A 69 -9.17 1.14 -7.22
N LYS A 70 -10.27 1.87 -7.33
CA LYS A 70 -10.23 3.27 -7.70
C LYS A 70 -9.86 4.12 -6.50
N PHE A 71 -9.18 5.23 -6.76
CA PHE A 71 -8.81 6.18 -5.73
C PHE A 71 -10.04 6.74 -5.03
N ASP A 72 -10.04 6.67 -3.70
CA ASP A 72 -11.06 7.22 -2.83
C ASP A 72 -10.40 8.18 -1.84
N PRO A 73 -10.67 9.50 -1.94
CA PRO A 73 -10.02 10.48 -1.06
C PRO A 73 -10.29 10.26 0.44
N ASN A 74 -11.34 9.51 0.79
CA ASN A 74 -11.65 9.20 2.18
C ASN A 74 -10.75 8.10 2.77
N LEU A 75 -10.14 7.28 1.92
CA LEU A 75 -9.35 6.12 2.33
C LEU A 75 -7.91 6.18 1.85
N HIS A 76 -7.65 6.92 0.79
CA HIS A 76 -6.36 6.93 0.12
C HIS A 76 -5.81 8.35 -0.01
N GLN A 77 -4.49 8.44 -0.07
CA GLN A 77 -3.79 9.69 -0.39
C GLN A 77 -2.87 9.45 -1.57
N ALA A 78 -3.08 10.19 -2.66
CA ALA A 78 -2.25 10.07 -3.85
C ALA A 78 -0.91 10.78 -3.61
N MET A 79 0.16 10.04 -3.69
CA MET A 79 1.52 10.57 -3.54
C MET A 79 2.20 10.80 -4.89
N THR A 80 1.88 9.97 -5.88
CA THR A 80 2.43 10.08 -7.23
C THR A 80 1.35 9.79 -8.26
N GLU A 81 1.54 10.33 -9.45
CA GLU A 81 0.77 9.98 -10.63
C GLU A 81 1.67 9.19 -11.58
N ILE A 82 1.17 8.07 -12.06
CA ILE A 82 1.91 7.17 -12.95
C ILE A 82 1.19 7.14 -14.30
N GLU A 83 1.89 7.48 -15.37
CA GLU A 83 1.31 7.42 -16.70
C GLU A 83 1.07 5.96 -17.10
N ASP A 84 -0.20 5.62 -17.31
CA ASP A 84 -0.61 4.30 -17.79
C ASP A 84 -1.86 4.46 -18.63
N ASN A 85 -1.70 4.34 -19.94
CA ASN A 85 -2.78 4.47 -20.88
C ASN A 85 -3.70 3.23 -20.92
N ASN A 86 -3.25 2.13 -20.33
CA ASN A 86 -4.02 0.88 -20.27
C ASN A 86 -4.95 0.81 -19.07
N ALA A 87 -4.74 1.66 -18.07
CA ALA A 87 -5.58 1.74 -16.89
C ALA A 87 -6.50 2.97 -16.96
N ASP A 88 -7.68 2.85 -16.38
CA ASP A 88 -8.57 4.00 -16.23
C ASP A 88 -7.92 5.03 -15.31
N SER A 89 -8.11 6.32 -15.61
CA SER A 89 -7.58 7.39 -14.78
C SER A 89 -8.13 7.28 -13.35
N GLY A 90 -7.25 7.44 -12.37
CA GLY A 90 -7.62 7.34 -10.96
C GLY A 90 -7.61 5.92 -10.40
N THR A 91 -7.07 4.95 -11.16
CA THR A 91 -6.88 3.58 -10.66
C THR A 91 -5.61 3.51 -9.83
N ILE A 92 -5.67 2.82 -8.70
CA ILE A 92 -4.49 2.62 -7.85
C ILE A 92 -3.58 1.59 -8.50
N LEU A 93 -2.37 2.00 -8.84
CA LEU A 93 -1.36 1.14 -9.47
C LEU A 93 -0.32 0.66 -8.47
N GLN A 94 -0.08 1.40 -7.40
CA GLN A 94 0.97 1.11 -6.44
C GLN A 94 0.52 1.54 -5.04
N GLU A 95 0.81 0.70 -4.07
CA GLU A 95 0.67 1.04 -2.65
C GLU A 95 2.06 1.37 -2.10
N ILE A 96 2.26 2.63 -1.70
CA ILE A 96 3.53 3.08 -1.14
C ILE A 96 3.61 2.78 0.35
N GLN A 97 2.50 3.02 1.06
CA GLN A 97 2.37 2.71 2.47
C GLN A 97 0.95 2.26 2.75
N ALA A 98 0.82 1.16 3.50
CA ALA A 98 -0.49 0.61 3.82
C ALA A 98 -1.29 1.57 4.72
N GLY A 99 -2.57 1.70 4.44
CA GLY A 99 -3.52 2.41 5.29
C GLY A 99 -4.32 1.45 6.13
N TYR A 100 -4.85 1.95 7.24
CA TYR A 100 -5.58 1.13 8.21
C TYR A 100 -6.80 1.84 8.78
N MET A 101 -7.82 1.04 9.07
CA MET A 101 -9.04 1.48 9.74
C MET A 101 -9.11 0.86 11.14
N LEU A 102 -9.58 1.62 12.10
CA LEU A 102 -9.99 1.10 13.41
C LEU A 102 -11.52 1.14 13.47
N GLY A 103 -12.14 -0.02 13.26
CA GLY A 103 -13.57 -0.07 13.07
C GLY A 103 -14.00 0.77 11.88
N GLU A 104 -14.78 1.80 12.11
CA GLU A 104 -15.22 2.73 11.06
C GLU A 104 -14.38 4.01 10.97
N ARG A 105 -13.38 4.15 11.85
CA ARG A 105 -12.53 5.34 11.87
C ARG A 105 -11.24 5.10 11.10
N LEU A 106 -10.82 6.10 10.35
CA LEU A 106 -9.55 6.06 9.63
C LEU A 106 -8.39 6.29 10.61
N LEU A 107 -7.48 5.31 10.73
CA LEU A 107 -6.24 5.48 11.48
C LEU A 107 -5.22 6.27 10.66
N ARG A 108 -5.00 5.85 9.43
CA ARG A 108 -4.16 6.57 8.47
C ARG A 108 -4.57 6.14 7.06
N PRO A 109 -4.54 7.06 6.09
CA PRO A 109 -4.85 6.70 4.71
C PRO A 109 -3.75 5.84 4.09
N ALA A 110 -4.11 5.05 3.08
CA ALA A 110 -3.13 4.36 2.26
C ALA A 110 -2.45 5.36 1.32
N LEU A 111 -1.13 5.39 1.32
CA LEU A 111 -0.36 6.21 0.39
C LEU A 111 -0.20 5.43 -0.90
N VAL A 112 -0.68 5.99 -2.01
CA VAL A 112 -0.80 5.26 -3.27
C VAL A 112 -0.26 6.06 -4.44
N GLY A 113 0.12 5.33 -5.49
CA GLY A 113 0.35 5.88 -6.81
C GLY A 113 -0.85 5.59 -7.68
N VAL A 114 -1.38 6.63 -8.35
CA VAL A 114 -2.57 6.51 -9.18
C VAL A 114 -2.24 6.67 -10.64
N SER A 115 -3.06 6.05 -11.48
CA SER A 115 -2.91 6.13 -12.92
C SER A 115 -3.33 7.51 -13.44
N LYS A 116 -2.59 7.97 -14.44
CA LYS A 116 -2.91 9.18 -15.19
C LYS A 116 -2.78 8.86 -16.66
N LYS A 117 -3.79 9.20 -17.45
CA LYS A 117 -3.69 9.07 -18.90
C LYS A 117 -2.87 10.20 -19.46
N ASN A 118 -2.04 9.90 -20.47
CA ASN A 118 -1.26 10.92 -21.16
C ASN A 118 -2.19 11.74 -22.05
N GLU A 119 -2.49 12.98 -21.64
CA GLU A 119 -3.38 13.91 -22.35
C GLU A 119 -2.91 14.22 -23.76
N VAL A 120 -1.61 14.27 -23.97
CA VAL A 120 -1.01 14.57 -25.30
C VAL A 120 -1.38 13.49 -26.31
N LYS A 121 -1.28 12.19 -25.92
CA LYS A 121 -1.68 11.08 -26.79
C LYS A 121 -3.18 11.04 -27.03
N ASN A 122 -3.99 11.38 -26.04
CA ASN A 122 -5.43 11.44 -26.18
C ASN A 122 -5.89 12.55 -27.13
N LYS A 123 -5.25 13.71 -27.09
CA LYS A 123 -5.52 14.82 -28.03
C LYS A 123 -5.17 14.45 -29.46
N GLN A 124 -4.01 13.80 -29.66
CA GLN A 124 -3.61 13.34 -30.99
C GLN A 124 -4.57 12.28 -31.57
N ASN A 125 -5.07 11.41 -30.73
CA ASN A 125 -6.04 10.39 -31.15
C ASN A 125 -7.43 11.00 -31.46
N GLN A 126 -7.81 12.07 -30.78
CA GLN A 126 -9.05 12.79 -31.09
C GLN A 126 -8.93 13.57 -32.38
N GLU A 127 -7.82 14.26 -32.62
CA GLU A 127 -7.56 14.97 -33.85
C GLU A 127 -7.57 14.03 -35.07
N LYS A 128 -7.02 12.83 -34.93
CA LYS A 128 -7.05 11.81 -36.00
C LYS A 128 -8.47 11.27 -36.27
N LYS A 129 -9.35 11.26 -35.28
CA LYS A 129 -10.75 10.86 -35.48
C LYS A 129 -11.59 11.96 -36.10
N ASP A 130 -11.25 13.21 -35.85
CA ASP A 130 -12.00 14.36 -36.37
C ASP A 130 -11.63 14.72 -37.81
N GLU A 131 -10.47 14.23 -38.31
CA GLU A 131 -10.02 14.41 -39.69
C GLU A 131 -10.63 13.40 -40.68
N LYS A 132 -11.42 12.45 -40.19
CA LYS A 132 -12.17 11.52 -41.02
C LYS A 132 -13.66 11.88 -41.06
#